data_e4214ec9abc1657a96807534632e0ccf
#
_entry.id   e4214ec9abc1657a96807534632e0ccf
#
_cell.length_a   1.000
_cell.length_b   1.000
_cell.length_c   1.000
_cell.angle_alpha   90.00
_cell.angle_beta   90.00
_cell.angle_gamma   90.00
#
_symmetry.space_group_name_H-M   'P 1'
#
loop_
_entity.id
_entity.type
_entity.pdbx_description
1 polymer ?
#
loop_
_entity_poly.entity_id
_entity_poly.type
_entity_poly.pdbx_seq_one_letter_code
_entity_poly.pdbx_strand_id
1 'polypeptide(L)'
;MKRPYCRIACAAIVALSGLVAGQVRADERQLCVLVPHFKDEYWLSVAYGLEKRAEETGLTVRFFEAGGYNALARQITQLDTCATLGPGAILIGAVSSDAPDLLAAVQKAARGRPVIGLVNELHSDALSARIGVDWSEMGLLLGRHLAERFPSAGRPQEAVFLSGPPEAGWVAPLEDGLRRGLSGSAITLTATYGADTGTAEQLRLLETALADHPRPDILIGSAPAIEAAMALFAERTDRPLLAATYLSQSVARGLVGHRVLAVPFDDPIAQGKLAIDAADAAMAGHGARALIAPRIIVFGEGIEAEAVKLSPADYFPKLD
;
A
#
# COMPACT_ATOMS: atom_id res chain seq x y z
N MET A 1 -24.39 90.34 -32.21
CA MET A 1 -24.71 88.94 -32.54
C MET A 1 -23.47 88.09 -32.35
N LYS A 2 -23.34 87.42 -31.21
CA LYS A 2 -22.18 86.51 -30.88
C LYS A 2 -22.72 85.10 -30.67
N ARG A 3 -22.29 84.13 -31.48
CA ARG A 3 -22.65 82.70 -31.35
C ARG A 3 -21.72 82.05 -30.31
N PRO A 4 -22.21 81.18 -29.39
CA PRO A 4 -21.33 80.39 -28.54
C PRO A 4 -20.93 79.10 -29.20
N TYR A 5 -19.64 78.75 -29.09
CA TYR A 5 -19.06 77.44 -29.51
C TYR A 5 -19.37 76.39 -28.47
N CYS A 6 -20.05 75.30 -28.87
CA CYS A 6 -20.27 74.11 -28.09
C CYS A 6 -19.01 73.25 -28.10
N ARG A 7 -18.34 73.04 -26.99
CA ARG A 7 -17.22 72.09 -26.81
C ARG A 7 -17.82 70.74 -26.38
N ILE A 8 -17.71 69.77 -27.31
CA ILE A 8 -18.01 68.37 -27.01
C ILE A 8 -16.78 67.78 -26.33
N ALA A 9 -16.89 67.38 -25.05
CA ALA A 9 -15.87 66.65 -24.34
C ALA A 9 -16.10 65.14 -24.61
N CYS A 10 -15.22 64.49 -25.37
CA CYS A 10 -15.15 63.05 -25.49
C CYS A 10 -14.58 62.44 -24.22
N ALA A 11 -15.42 61.80 -23.42
CA ALA A 11 -14.95 60.97 -22.31
C ALA A 11 -14.56 59.59 -22.85
N ALA A 12 -13.25 59.28 -22.79
CA ALA A 12 -12.73 57.96 -23.11
C ALA A 12 -13.01 57.03 -21.90
N ILE A 13 -13.91 56.07 -22.06
CA ILE A 13 -14.12 54.98 -21.14
C ILE A 13 -13.03 53.94 -21.39
N VAL A 14 -12.02 53.88 -20.51
CA VAL A 14 -11.05 52.79 -20.46
C VAL A 14 -11.72 51.61 -19.75
N ALA A 15 -12.18 50.61 -20.53
CA ALA A 15 -12.64 49.35 -19.98
C ALA A 15 -11.43 48.55 -19.45
N LEU A 16 -11.23 48.54 -18.16
CA LEU A 16 -10.30 47.62 -17.47
C LEU A 16 -10.90 46.20 -17.53
N SER A 17 -10.48 45.44 -18.53
CA SER A 17 -10.77 44.00 -18.59
C SER A 17 -9.89 43.30 -17.53
N GLY A 18 -10.42 43.15 -16.29
CA GLY A 18 -9.79 42.35 -15.27
C GLY A 18 -9.74 40.89 -15.70
N LEU A 19 -8.54 40.42 -16.03
CA LEU A 19 -8.26 38.98 -16.10
C LEU A 19 -8.50 38.41 -14.70
N VAL A 20 -9.64 37.81 -14.46
CA VAL A 20 -9.89 36.94 -13.34
C VAL A 20 -9.08 35.67 -13.64
N ALA A 21 -7.81 35.63 -13.24
CA ALA A 21 -7.09 34.38 -13.11
C ALA A 21 -7.91 33.53 -12.11
N GLY A 22 -8.58 32.51 -12.61
CA GLY A 22 -9.28 31.55 -11.77
C GLY A 22 -8.27 30.95 -10.80
N GLN A 23 -8.26 31.43 -9.58
CA GLN A 23 -7.57 30.75 -8.51
C GLN A 23 -8.25 29.38 -8.37
N VAL A 24 -7.50 28.32 -8.68
CA VAL A 24 -7.87 26.96 -8.29
C VAL A 24 -8.01 27.00 -6.76
N ARG A 25 -9.26 27.05 -6.30
CA ARG A 25 -9.57 27.08 -4.87
C ARG A 25 -9.13 25.73 -4.34
N ALA A 26 -8.17 25.71 -3.41
CA ALA A 26 -7.78 24.49 -2.71
C ALA A 26 -9.06 23.85 -2.15
N ASP A 27 -9.32 22.61 -2.53
CA ASP A 27 -10.44 21.86 -1.95
C ASP A 27 -9.93 21.15 -0.70
N GLU A 28 -10.05 21.84 0.42
CA GLU A 28 -9.61 21.33 1.73
C GLU A 28 -10.33 20.03 2.13
N ARG A 29 -11.42 19.66 1.45
CA ARG A 29 -12.13 18.39 1.67
C ARG A 29 -11.64 17.27 0.76
N GLN A 30 -10.78 17.57 -0.20
CA GLN A 30 -10.14 16.58 -1.06
C GLN A 30 -8.82 16.09 -0.43
N LEU A 31 -8.60 14.78 -0.46
CA LEU A 31 -7.36 14.13 -0.06
C LEU A 31 -6.64 13.58 -1.30
N CYS A 32 -5.34 13.79 -1.37
CA CYS A 32 -4.49 13.07 -2.34
C CYS A 32 -4.03 11.75 -1.72
N VAL A 33 -4.16 10.66 -2.48
CA VAL A 33 -3.68 9.33 -2.08
C VAL A 33 -2.70 8.82 -3.12
N LEU A 34 -1.44 8.64 -2.72
CA LEU A 34 -0.37 8.13 -3.55
C LEU A 34 -0.10 6.68 -3.16
N VAL A 35 -0.14 5.77 -4.13
CA VAL A 35 0.13 4.34 -3.93
C VAL A 35 1.20 3.84 -4.90
N PRO A 36 1.91 2.75 -4.59
CA PRO A 36 2.85 2.14 -5.52
C PRO A 36 2.16 1.69 -6.81
N HIS A 37 1.08 0.93 -6.68
CA HIS A 37 0.28 0.42 -7.81
C HIS A 37 -1.02 -0.25 -7.33
N PHE A 38 -1.93 -0.52 -8.28
CA PHE A 38 -3.14 -1.31 -8.07
C PHE A 38 -3.12 -2.68 -8.75
N LYS A 39 -1.92 -3.20 -9.08
CA LYS A 39 -1.72 -4.54 -9.64
C LYS A 39 -1.94 -5.65 -8.61
N ASP A 40 -1.89 -5.30 -7.32
CA ASP A 40 -2.05 -6.19 -6.18
C ASP A 40 -3.40 -5.93 -5.51
N GLU A 41 -4.21 -6.97 -5.31
CA GLU A 41 -5.54 -6.91 -4.68
C GLU A 41 -5.51 -6.34 -3.25
N TYR A 42 -4.37 -6.36 -2.58
CA TYR A 42 -4.17 -5.74 -1.26
C TYR A 42 -4.43 -4.22 -1.33
N TRP A 43 -3.80 -3.52 -2.28
CA TRP A 43 -3.98 -2.08 -2.45
C TRP A 43 -5.39 -1.71 -2.90
N LEU A 44 -6.11 -2.60 -3.60
CA LEU A 44 -7.53 -2.41 -3.91
C LEU A 44 -8.37 -2.41 -2.63
N SER A 45 -8.08 -3.30 -1.67
CA SER A 45 -8.79 -3.32 -0.39
C SER A 45 -8.50 -2.09 0.48
N VAL A 46 -7.26 -1.58 0.47
CA VAL A 46 -6.91 -0.31 1.12
C VAL A 46 -7.70 0.85 0.49
N ALA A 47 -7.72 0.95 -0.85
CA ALA A 47 -8.45 1.99 -1.56
C ALA A 47 -9.95 1.95 -1.29
N TYR A 48 -10.54 0.75 -1.25
CA TYR A 48 -11.95 0.57 -0.88
C TYR A 48 -12.25 1.12 0.52
N GLY A 49 -11.38 0.83 1.49
CA GLY A 49 -11.49 1.36 2.85
C GLY A 49 -11.42 2.90 2.89
N LEU A 50 -10.48 3.48 2.13
CA LEU A 50 -10.32 4.93 1.99
C LEU A 50 -11.59 5.58 1.41
N GLU A 51 -12.10 5.09 0.29
CA GLU A 51 -13.30 5.65 -0.35
C GLU A 51 -14.53 5.53 0.55
N LYS A 52 -14.75 4.36 1.16
CA LYS A 52 -15.90 4.16 2.06
C LYS A 52 -15.88 5.11 3.26
N ARG A 53 -14.72 5.30 3.87
CA ARG A 53 -14.63 6.21 5.01
C ARG A 53 -14.71 7.68 4.59
N ALA A 54 -14.13 8.03 3.45
CA ALA A 54 -14.26 9.38 2.89
C ALA A 54 -15.72 9.74 2.62
N GLU A 55 -16.51 8.83 2.01
CA GLU A 55 -17.96 8.99 1.82
C GLU A 55 -18.68 9.25 3.16
N GLU A 56 -18.38 8.47 4.22
CA GLU A 56 -18.98 8.60 5.56
C GLU A 56 -18.65 9.95 6.23
N THR A 57 -17.46 10.50 5.99
CA THR A 57 -16.98 11.75 6.59
C THR A 57 -17.20 12.97 5.70
N GLY A 58 -17.72 12.78 4.49
CA GLY A 58 -17.92 13.82 3.48
C GLY A 58 -16.61 14.36 2.91
N LEU A 59 -15.51 13.63 3.01
CA LEU A 59 -14.25 13.86 2.31
C LEU A 59 -14.28 13.21 0.93
N THR A 60 -13.37 13.61 0.06
CA THR A 60 -13.15 12.98 -1.24
C THR A 60 -11.71 12.53 -1.38
N VAL A 61 -11.47 11.46 -2.10
CA VAL A 61 -10.14 10.94 -2.37
C VAL A 61 -9.80 11.02 -3.86
N ARG A 62 -8.55 11.36 -4.13
CA ARG A 62 -7.98 11.40 -5.46
C ARG A 62 -6.75 10.51 -5.48
N PHE A 63 -6.78 9.45 -6.30
CA PHE A 63 -5.71 8.46 -6.36
C PHE A 63 -4.67 8.78 -7.42
N PHE A 64 -3.41 8.56 -7.06
CA PHE A 64 -2.25 8.57 -7.94
C PHE A 64 -1.48 7.27 -7.80
N GLU A 65 -1.28 6.58 -8.90
CA GLU A 65 -0.55 5.32 -8.98
C GLU A 65 0.84 5.53 -9.59
N ALA A 66 1.90 5.15 -8.86
CA ALA A 66 3.26 5.28 -9.35
C ALA A 66 3.59 4.28 -10.47
N GLY A 67 2.95 3.11 -10.47
CA GLY A 67 3.13 2.05 -11.46
C GLY A 67 4.02 0.90 -11.01
N GLY A 68 4.59 0.99 -9.80
CA GLY A 68 5.43 -0.03 -9.17
C GLY A 68 6.36 0.55 -8.12
N TYR A 69 7.03 -0.33 -7.38
CA TYR A 69 8.00 0.08 -6.35
C TYR A 69 9.29 0.69 -6.95
N ASN A 70 9.61 0.40 -8.20
CA ASN A 70 10.76 0.99 -8.92
C ASN A 70 10.47 2.39 -9.49
N ALA A 71 9.28 2.95 -9.26
CA ALA A 71 8.82 4.20 -9.85
C ALA A 71 9.03 5.43 -8.93
N LEU A 72 10.16 5.50 -8.20
CA LEU A 72 10.49 6.56 -7.24
C LEU A 72 10.31 7.97 -7.82
N ALA A 73 10.89 8.25 -8.98
CA ALA A 73 10.82 9.56 -9.60
C ALA A 73 9.38 9.97 -9.96
N ARG A 74 8.54 9.01 -10.37
CA ARG A 74 7.13 9.25 -10.66
C ARG A 74 6.36 9.57 -9.38
N GLN A 75 6.60 8.84 -8.29
CA GLN A 75 5.93 9.12 -7.02
C GLN A 75 6.30 10.51 -6.47
N ILE A 76 7.57 10.93 -6.59
CA ILE A 76 8.00 12.29 -6.23
C ILE A 76 7.27 13.34 -7.07
N THR A 77 7.15 13.14 -8.38
CA THR A 77 6.41 14.04 -9.27
C THR A 77 4.92 14.12 -8.88
N GLN A 78 4.31 12.99 -8.54
CA GLN A 78 2.92 12.94 -8.06
C GLN A 78 2.74 13.68 -6.75
N LEU A 79 3.70 13.56 -5.82
CA LEU A 79 3.68 14.29 -4.55
C LEU A 79 3.75 15.81 -4.76
N ASP A 80 4.59 16.29 -5.66
CA ASP A 80 4.66 17.70 -6.06
C ASP A 80 3.35 18.15 -6.73
N THR A 81 2.75 17.32 -7.57
CA THR A 81 1.45 17.58 -8.21
C THR A 81 0.36 17.73 -7.15
N CYS A 82 0.26 16.78 -6.23
CA CYS A 82 -0.67 16.85 -5.09
C CYS A 82 -0.46 18.11 -4.26
N ALA A 83 0.79 18.45 -3.96
CA ALA A 83 1.10 19.68 -3.23
C ALA A 83 0.62 20.95 -3.96
N THR A 84 0.62 20.95 -5.30
CA THR A 84 0.14 22.06 -6.12
C THR A 84 -1.38 22.15 -6.19
N LEU A 85 -2.10 21.00 -6.18
CA LEU A 85 -3.56 20.94 -6.20
C LEU A 85 -4.20 21.52 -4.94
N GLY A 86 -3.48 21.58 -3.84
CA GLY A 86 -3.96 22.17 -2.59
C GLY A 86 -4.97 21.32 -1.82
N PRO A 87 -4.80 19.99 -1.71
CA PRO A 87 -5.69 19.15 -0.91
C PRO A 87 -5.57 19.47 0.58
N GLY A 88 -6.56 19.03 1.37
CA GLY A 88 -6.53 19.14 2.83
C GLY A 88 -5.39 18.32 3.45
N ALA A 89 -5.14 17.11 2.96
CA ALA A 89 -4.02 16.25 3.37
C ALA A 89 -3.53 15.36 2.22
N ILE A 90 -2.34 14.77 2.39
CA ILE A 90 -1.72 13.82 1.48
C ILE A 90 -1.48 12.52 2.24
N LEU A 91 -1.95 11.40 1.67
CA LEU A 91 -1.69 10.06 2.15
C LEU A 91 -0.70 9.39 1.19
N ILE A 92 0.35 8.74 1.70
CA ILE A 92 1.40 8.16 0.87
C ILE A 92 1.76 6.74 1.28
N GLY A 93 1.44 5.77 0.42
CA GLY A 93 2.03 4.45 0.40
C GLY A 93 3.38 4.53 -0.33
N ALA A 94 4.45 4.67 0.43
CA ALA A 94 5.76 4.99 -0.12
C ALA A 94 6.35 3.82 -0.91
N VAL A 95 6.97 4.09 -2.06
CA VAL A 95 7.69 3.08 -2.85
C VAL A 95 9.07 2.76 -2.25
N SER A 96 9.57 3.62 -1.36
CA SER A 96 10.82 3.42 -0.61
C SER A 96 10.69 4.07 0.77
N SER A 97 11.23 3.41 1.80
CA SER A 97 11.25 3.95 3.18
C SER A 97 12.25 5.07 3.39
N ASP A 98 13.40 5.03 2.70
CA ASP A 98 14.61 5.79 3.04
C ASP A 98 15.21 6.58 1.88
N ALA A 99 14.61 6.56 0.68
CA ALA A 99 15.15 7.28 -0.46
C ALA A 99 15.24 8.80 -0.15
N PRO A 100 16.46 9.40 -0.15
CA PRO A 100 16.66 10.78 0.31
C PRO A 100 15.79 11.80 -0.46
N ASP A 101 15.61 11.59 -1.77
CA ASP A 101 14.82 12.49 -2.60
C ASP A 101 13.33 12.43 -2.26
N LEU A 102 12.80 11.23 -1.94
CA LEU A 102 11.42 11.07 -1.47
C LEU A 102 11.22 11.71 -0.10
N LEU A 103 12.15 11.48 0.83
CA LEU A 103 12.10 12.09 2.17
C LEU A 103 12.13 13.62 2.09
N ALA A 104 12.97 14.19 1.21
CA ALA A 104 13.02 15.64 0.97
C ALA A 104 11.70 16.16 0.36
N ALA A 105 11.10 15.44 -0.57
CA ALA A 105 9.81 15.80 -1.17
C ALA A 105 8.66 15.74 -0.14
N VAL A 106 8.64 14.72 0.70
CA VAL A 106 7.69 14.59 1.82
C VAL A 106 7.84 15.76 2.80
N GLN A 107 9.07 16.08 3.20
CA GLN A 107 9.34 17.23 4.08
C GLN A 107 8.88 18.56 3.46
N LYS A 108 9.07 18.73 2.16
CA LYS A 108 8.59 19.92 1.42
C LYS A 108 7.06 20.00 1.44
N ALA A 109 6.37 18.90 1.13
CA ALA A 109 4.91 18.84 1.11
C ALA A 109 4.30 19.09 2.49
N ALA A 110 4.92 18.55 3.54
CA ALA A 110 4.46 18.68 4.94
C ALA A 110 4.53 20.11 5.50
N ARG A 111 5.22 21.03 4.84
CA ARG A 111 5.23 22.45 5.25
C ARG A 111 3.89 23.14 5.04
N GLY A 112 3.09 22.67 4.11
CA GLY A 112 1.82 23.30 3.73
C GLY A 112 0.58 22.55 4.19
N ARG A 113 0.70 21.27 4.52
CA ARG A 113 -0.42 20.38 4.86
C ARG A 113 0.02 19.10 5.54
N PRO A 114 -0.89 18.41 6.27
CA PRO A 114 -0.59 17.09 6.82
C PRO A 114 -0.19 16.09 5.74
N VAL A 115 0.85 15.28 6.02
CA VAL A 115 1.24 14.12 5.23
C VAL A 115 1.15 12.90 6.14
N ILE A 116 0.41 11.89 5.71
CA ILE A 116 0.15 10.65 6.43
C ILE A 116 0.85 9.49 5.72
N GLY A 117 1.70 8.74 6.42
CA GLY A 117 2.22 7.47 5.93
C GLY A 117 1.12 6.42 5.91
N LEU A 118 1.02 5.66 4.82
CA LEU A 118 -0.02 4.69 4.57
C LEU A 118 0.59 3.33 4.24
N VAL A 119 0.29 2.30 5.03
CA VAL A 119 0.69 0.90 4.84
C VAL A 119 2.20 0.69 4.93
N ASN A 120 2.95 1.21 3.96
CA ASN A 120 4.39 1.01 3.85
C ASN A 120 5.17 1.87 4.84
N GLU A 121 6.27 1.34 5.34
CA GLU A 121 7.22 2.11 6.15
C GLU A 121 7.73 3.33 5.36
N LEU A 122 7.79 4.47 6.05
CA LEU A 122 8.39 5.71 5.56
C LEU A 122 9.07 6.43 6.72
N HIS A 123 10.39 6.51 6.71
CA HIS A 123 11.21 7.01 7.81
C HIS A 123 11.36 8.53 7.75
N SER A 124 10.25 9.25 7.90
CA SER A 124 10.21 10.70 7.89
C SER A 124 9.61 11.28 9.17
N ASP A 125 10.32 12.21 9.80
CA ASP A 125 9.82 12.96 10.96
C ASP A 125 8.75 14.00 10.57
N ALA A 126 8.56 14.25 9.27
CA ALA A 126 7.58 15.20 8.76
C ALA A 126 6.14 14.63 8.67
N LEU A 127 5.97 13.34 8.94
CA LEU A 127 4.65 12.71 8.92
C LEU A 127 3.80 13.20 10.11
N SER A 128 2.55 13.53 9.81
CA SER A 128 1.54 13.89 10.83
C SER A 128 0.92 12.66 11.49
N ALA A 129 0.89 11.53 10.80
CA ALA A 129 0.45 10.22 11.30
C ALA A 129 1.07 9.09 10.47
N ARG A 130 1.06 7.88 11.03
CA ARG A 130 1.46 6.64 10.35
C ARG A 130 0.35 5.62 10.51
N ILE A 131 -0.18 5.14 9.40
CA ILE A 131 -1.20 4.10 9.34
C ILE A 131 -0.62 2.90 8.61
N GLY A 132 -0.68 1.74 9.22
CA GLY A 132 -0.12 0.53 8.63
C GLY A 132 -0.14 -0.62 9.63
N VAL A 133 0.88 -1.45 9.57
CA VAL A 133 1.10 -2.53 10.53
C VAL A 133 2.59 -2.60 10.91
N ASP A 134 2.89 -3.28 11.99
CA ASP A 134 4.26 -3.73 12.29
C ASP A 134 4.58 -4.93 11.38
N TRP A 135 5.32 -4.67 10.31
CA TRP A 135 5.71 -5.70 9.35
C TRP A 135 6.58 -6.79 9.97
N SER A 136 7.37 -6.44 11.00
CA SER A 136 8.15 -7.43 11.75
C SER A 136 7.24 -8.36 12.56
N GLU A 137 6.15 -7.84 13.14
CA GLU A 137 5.15 -8.66 13.80
C GLU A 137 4.37 -9.53 12.81
N MET A 138 4.05 -9.02 11.61
CA MET A 138 3.42 -9.81 10.53
C MET A 138 4.25 -11.06 10.22
N GLY A 139 5.55 -10.88 9.97
CA GLY A 139 6.47 -11.99 9.72
C GLY A 139 6.61 -12.93 10.90
N LEU A 140 6.76 -12.38 12.11
CA LEU A 140 6.92 -13.16 13.35
C LEU A 140 5.72 -14.07 13.62
N LEU A 141 4.51 -13.55 13.47
CA LEU A 141 3.28 -14.32 13.72
C LEU A 141 3.11 -15.43 12.67
N LEU A 142 3.37 -15.16 11.39
CA LEU A 142 3.37 -16.19 10.36
C LEU A 142 4.42 -17.27 10.65
N GLY A 143 5.65 -16.86 10.96
CA GLY A 143 6.72 -17.79 11.27
C GLY A 143 6.41 -18.69 12.47
N ARG A 144 5.84 -18.15 13.55
CA ARG A 144 5.40 -18.92 14.73
C ARG A 144 4.30 -19.92 14.37
N HIS A 145 3.29 -19.50 13.61
CA HIS A 145 2.23 -20.38 13.17
C HIS A 145 2.77 -21.57 12.36
N LEU A 146 3.73 -21.31 11.45
CA LEU A 146 4.39 -22.36 10.68
C LEU A 146 5.29 -23.25 11.59
N ALA A 147 5.97 -22.67 12.57
CA ALA A 147 6.81 -23.41 13.51
C ALA A 147 6.00 -24.39 14.39
N GLU A 148 4.80 -24.01 14.79
CA GLU A 148 3.88 -24.88 15.52
C GLU A 148 3.47 -26.10 14.68
N ARG A 149 3.27 -25.90 13.37
CA ARG A 149 2.92 -26.98 12.43
C ARG A 149 4.11 -27.89 12.09
N PHE A 150 5.33 -27.35 12.10
CA PHE A 150 6.58 -28.05 11.76
C PHE A 150 7.59 -27.95 12.90
N PRO A 151 7.35 -28.63 14.05
CA PRO A 151 8.24 -28.56 15.20
C PRO A 151 9.60 -29.16 14.89
N SER A 152 10.66 -28.74 15.62
CA SER A 152 12.06 -29.12 15.41
C SER A 152 12.33 -30.64 15.42
N ALA A 153 11.50 -31.42 16.11
CA ALA A 153 11.58 -32.88 16.10
C ALA A 153 10.98 -33.53 14.84
N GLY A 154 10.37 -32.74 13.95
CA GLY A 154 9.77 -33.21 12.69
C GLY A 154 10.78 -33.40 11.57
N ARG A 155 10.27 -33.82 10.40
CA ARG A 155 11.08 -33.88 9.18
C ARG A 155 11.55 -32.47 8.79
N PRO A 156 12.85 -32.28 8.49
CA PRO A 156 13.35 -31.01 7.96
C PRO A 156 12.55 -30.55 6.73
N GLN A 157 12.27 -29.27 6.66
CA GLN A 157 11.57 -28.61 5.56
C GLN A 157 12.44 -27.52 4.97
N GLU A 158 12.64 -27.56 3.65
CA GLU A 158 13.30 -26.48 2.92
C GLU A 158 12.25 -25.46 2.44
N ALA A 159 12.38 -24.21 2.86
CA ALA A 159 11.50 -23.13 2.46
C ALA A 159 12.24 -22.11 1.59
N VAL A 160 11.55 -21.62 0.54
CA VAL A 160 11.99 -20.49 -0.28
C VAL A 160 11.04 -19.31 -0.05
N PHE A 161 11.60 -18.11 0.13
CA PHE A 161 10.84 -16.90 0.34
C PHE A 161 10.83 -16.01 -0.91
N LEU A 162 9.61 -15.67 -1.39
CA LEU A 162 9.35 -14.82 -2.55
C LEU A 162 8.78 -13.50 -2.07
N SER A 163 9.62 -12.49 -1.95
CA SER A 163 9.31 -11.22 -1.32
C SER A 163 9.04 -10.09 -2.33
N GLY A 164 8.76 -8.89 -1.80
CA GLY A 164 8.78 -7.65 -2.56
C GLY A 164 10.19 -7.18 -2.89
N PRO A 165 10.34 -6.03 -3.56
CA PRO A 165 11.64 -5.47 -3.85
C PRO A 165 12.32 -4.96 -2.58
N PRO A 166 13.64 -5.12 -2.42
CA PRO A 166 14.34 -4.80 -1.18
C PRO A 166 14.28 -3.31 -0.78
N GLU A 167 13.98 -2.42 -1.71
CA GLU A 167 13.81 -0.99 -1.47
C GLU A 167 12.48 -0.64 -0.77
N ALA A 168 11.50 -1.53 -0.84
CA ALA A 168 10.22 -1.35 -0.18
C ALA A 168 10.38 -1.54 1.33
N GLY A 169 10.00 -0.54 2.11
CA GLY A 169 10.26 -0.47 3.55
C GLY A 169 9.66 -1.60 4.39
N TRP A 170 8.70 -2.33 3.84
CA TRP A 170 8.05 -3.45 4.51
C TRP A 170 8.83 -4.78 4.40
N VAL A 171 9.74 -4.92 3.42
CA VAL A 171 10.39 -6.20 3.07
C VAL A 171 11.35 -6.68 4.15
N ALA A 172 12.32 -5.86 4.52
CA ALA A 172 13.34 -6.26 5.51
C ALA A 172 12.76 -6.54 6.91
N PRO A 173 11.85 -5.69 7.47
CA PRO A 173 11.20 -6.02 8.75
C PRO A 173 10.37 -7.31 8.71
N LEU A 174 9.65 -7.55 7.62
CA LEU A 174 8.84 -8.77 7.45
C LEU A 174 9.73 -10.02 7.42
N GLU A 175 10.81 -10.01 6.64
CA GLU A 175 11.75 -11.15 6.57
C GLU A 175 12.43 -11.41 7.92
N ASP A 176 12.88 -10.36 8.62
CA ASP A 176 13.46 -10.50 9.95
C ASP A 176 12.46 -11.12 10.94
N GLY A 177 11.22 -10.64 10.95
CA GLY A 177 10.15 -11.21 11.76
C GLY A 177 9.91 -12.69 11.43
N LEU A 178 9.80 -13.03 10.14
CA LEU A 178 9.59 -14.39 9.67
C LEU A 178 10.71 -15.33 10.15
N ARG A 179 11.98 -14.94 9.96
CA ARG A 179 13.14 -15.72 10.41
C ARG A 179 13.13 -15.93 11.93
N ARG A 180 12.80 -14.91 12.71
CA ARG A 180 12.63 -15.03 14.17
C ARG A 180 11.49 -15.98 14.54
N GLY A 181 10.37 -15.90 13.84
CA GLY A 181 9.23 -16.78 14.08
C GLY A 181 9.49 -18.24 13.75
N LEU A 182 10.29 -18.51 12.71
CA LEU A 182 10.70 -19.86 12.30
C LEU A 182 11.80 -20.46 13.20
N SER A 183 12.41 -19.67 14.08
CA SER A 183 13.51 -20.13 14.93
C SER A 183 13.07 -21.31 15.82
N GLY A 184 13.87 -22.39 15.84
CA GLY A 184 13.57 -23.59 16.60
C GLY A 184 12.51 -24.51 15.96
N SER A 185 12.12 -24.27 14.72
CA SER A 185 11.27 -25.18 13.94
C SER A 185 12.10 -26.14 13.06
N ALA A 186 11.42 -27.06 12.37
CA ALA A 186 12.04 -27.89 11.34
C ALA A 186 12.21 -27.18 9.99
N ILE A 187 11.77 -25.92 9.87
CA ILE A 187 11.83 -25.14 8.62
C ILE A 187 13.15 -24.38 8.51
N THR A 188 13.85 -24.58 7.40
CA THR A 188 15.04 -23.79 7.05
C THR A 188 14.69 -22.90 5.85
N LEU A 189 14.81 -21.59 6.01
CA LEU A 189 14.67 -20.63 4.91
C LEU A 189 15.98 -20.61 4.10
N THR A 190 16.01 -21.36 2.98
CA THR A 190 17.22 -21.65 2.19
C THR A 190 17.57 -20.51 1.22
N ALA A 191 16.56 -19.79 0.75
CA ALA A 191 16.76 -18.68 -0.18
C ALA A 191 15.66 -17.62 -0.04
N THR A 192 16.00 -16.38 -0.39
CA THR A 192 15.08 -15.25 -0.51
C THR A 192 15.26 -14.60 -1.88
N TYR A 193 14.16 -14.38 -2.59
CA TYR A 193 14.11 -13.67 -3.85
C TYR A 193 13.14 -12.49 -3.72
N GLY A 194 13.40 -11.40 -4.43
CA GLY A 194 12.59 -10.19 -4.37
C GLY A 194 12.31 -9.59 -5.74
N ALA A 195 11.06 -9.15 -5.95
CA ALA A 195 10.63 -8.41 -7.13
C ALA A 195 9.42 -7.53 -6.80
N ASP A 196 9.05 -6.61 -7.72
CA ASP A 196 7.82 -5.83 -7.62
C ASP A 196 6.60 -6.76 -7.45
N THR A 197 5.59 -6.34 -6.68
CA THR A 197 4.43 -7.16 -6.32
C THR A 197 3.34 -7.20 -7.40
N GLY A 198 3.71 -6.98 -8.67
CA GLY A 198 2.84 -7.29 -9.80
C GLY A 198 2.82 -8.79 -10.10
N THR A 199 1.68 -9.32 -10.56
CA THR A 199 1.51 -10.75 -10.85
C THR A 199 2.56 -11.29 -11.85
N ALA A 200 2.86 -10.52 -12.90
CA ALA A 200 3.85 -10.92 -13.92
C ALA A 200 5.28 -10.93 -13.38
N GLU A 201 5.63 -9.98 -12.53
CA GLU A 201 6.93 -9.87 -11.86
C GLU A 201 7.12 -11.04 -10.90
N GLN A 202 6.12 -11.35 -10.09
CA GLN A 202 6.16 -12.42 -9.11
C GLN A 202 6.12 -13.81 -9.76
N LEU A 203 5.45 -13.98 -10.91
CA LEU A 203 5.53 -15.23 -11.68
C LEU A 203 6.96 -15.49 -12.18
N ARG A 204 7.62 -14.49 -12.77
CA ARG A 204 9.02 -14.62 -13.20
C ARG A 204 9.96 -14.89 -12.03
N LEU A 205 9.70 -14.27 -10.88
CA LEU A 205 10.45 -14.52 -9.65
C LEU A 205 10.32 -15.97 -9.20
N LEU A 206 9.09 -16.50 -9.20
CA LEU A 206 8.80 -17.89 -8.87
C LEU A 206 9.50 -18.86 -9.83
N GLU A 207 9.46 -18.60 -11.16
CA GLU A 207 10.15 -19.41 -12.16
C GLU A 207 11.66 -19.44 -11.92
N THR A 208 12.27 -18.29 -11.61
CA THR A 208 13.70 -18.19 -11.27
C THR A 208 14.01 -18.98 -10.00
N ALA A 209 13.22 -18.79 -8.94
CA ALA A 209 13.41 -19.51 -7.68
C ALA A 209 13.30 -21.05 -7.85
N LEU A 210 12.37 -21.51 -8.68
CA LEU A 210 12.19 -22.93 -8.96
C LEU A 210 13.29 -23.50 -9.89
N ALA A 211 13.95 -22.68 -10.69
CA ALA A 211 15.14 -23.11 -11.45
C ALA A 211 16.32 -23.40 -10.51
N ASP A 212 16.52 -22.57 -9.48
CA ASP A 212 17.58 -22.71 -8.49
C ASP A 212 17.23 -23.75 -7.39
N HIS A 213 15.95 -23.81 -7.01
CA HIS A 213 15.39 -24.70 -5.98
C HIS A 213 14.21 -25.48 -6.56
N PRO A 214 14.43 -26.57 -7.33
CA PRO A 214 13.39 -27.24 -8.12
C PRO A 214 12.28 -27.90 -7.29
N ARG A 215 12.52 -28.20 -6.02
CA ARG A 215 11.59 -28.91 -5.14
C ARG A 215 11.65 -28.39 -3.71
N PRO A 216 11.27 -27.12 -3.46
CA PRO A 216 11.14 -26.65 -2.09
C PRO A 216 9.97 -27.39 -1.44
N ASP A 217 10.08 -27.67 -0.13
CA ASP A 217 8.95 -28.23 0.63
C ASP A 217 7.88 -27.16 0.85
N ILE A 218 8.31 -25.91 1.03
CA ILE A 218 7.43 -24.77 1.33
C ILE A 218 7.82 -23.56 0.48
N LEU A 219 6.82 -22.91 -0.14
CA LEU A 219 6.95 -21.56 -0.69
C LEU A 219 6.24 -20.59 0.27
N ILE A 220 6.98 -19.62 0.77
CA ILE A 220 6.44 -18.50 1.54
C ILE A 220 6.57 -17.26 0.65
N GLY A 221 5.53 -16.41 0.53
CA GLY A 221 5.69 -15.27 -0.37
C GLY A 221 4.61 -14.20 -0.26
N SER A 222 4.83 -13.13 -1.01
CA SER A 222 3.82 -12.10 -1.25
C SER A 222 2.52 -12.73 -1.78
N ALA A 223 1.39 -12.06 -1.62
CA ALA A 223 0.13 -12.60 -2.16
C ALA A 223 0.23 -12.90 -3.66
N PRO A 224 0.74 -12.03 -4.56
CA PRO A 224 0.89 -12.35 -5.97
C PRO A 224 1.86 -13.52 -6.26
N ALA A 225 2.90 -13.71 -5.44
CA ALA A 225 3.78 -14.89 -5.58
C ALA A 225 3.04 -16.19 -5.28
N ILE A 226 2.22 -16.20 -4.23
CA ILE A 226 1.43 -17.37 -3.84
C ILE A 226 0.28 -17.61 -4.84
N GLU A 227 -0.32 -16.55 -5.38
CA GLU A 227 -1.29 -16.66 -6.49
C GLU A 227 -0.67 -17.33 -7.72
N ALA A 228 0.52 -16.87 -8.13
CA ALA A 228 1.27 -17.49 -9.23
C ALA A 228 1.60 -18.96 -8.93
N ALA A 229 2.03 -19.28 -7.71
CA ALA A 229 2.31 -20.66 -7.29
C ALA A 229 1.04 -21.52 -7.30
N MET A 230 -0.09 -21.02 -6.81
CA MET A 230 -1.37 -21.74 -6.88
C MET A 230 -1.77 -22.06 -8.31
N ALA A 231 -1.53 -21.14 -9.25
CA ALA A 231 -1.82 -21.36 -10.67
C ALA A 231 -0.84 -22.38 -11.30
N LEU A 232 0.47 -22.21 -11.07
CA LEU A 232 1.52 -23.06 -11.63
C LEU A 232 1.39 -24.52 -11.17
N PHE A 233 0.99 -24.74 -9.92
CA PHE A 233 0.86 -26.06 -9.32
C PHE A 233 -0.58 -26.60 -9.29
N ALA A 234 -1.51 -25.99 -10.07
CA ALA A 234 -2.95 -26.33 -10.01
C ALA A 234 -3.23 -27.83 -10.22
N GLU A 235 -2.60 -28.43 -11.23
CA GLU A 235 -2.81 -29.82 -11.64
C GLU A 235 -1.71 -30.78 -11.12
N ARG A 236 -0.78 -30.28 -10.29
CA ARG A 236 0.36 -31.08 -9.83
C ARG A 236 0.08 -31.73 -8.48
N THR A 237 0.48 -32.99 -8.33
CA THR A 237 0.42 -33.73 -7.07
C THR A 237 1.68 -33.54 -6.21
N ASP A 238 2.81 -33.23 -6.84
CA ASP A 238 4.12 -32.98 -6.22
C ASP A 238 4.35 -31.48 -5.94
N ARG A 239 3.34 -30.79 -5.41
CA ARG A 239 3.38 -29.36 -5.15
C ARG A 239 3.97 -29.02 -3.79
N PRO A 240 4.68 -27.89 -3.65
CA PRO A 240 5.08 -27.35 -2.36
C PRO A 240 3.86 -26.91 -1.52
N LEU A 241 4.04 -26.83 -0.23
CA LEU A 241 3.10 -26.15 0.65
C LEU A 241 3.25 -24.65 0.46
N LEU A 242 2.13 -23.91 0.55
CA LEU A 242 2.10 -22.48 0.28
C LEU A 242 1.71 -21.70 1.52
N ALA A 243 2.42 -20.61 1.84
CA ALA A 243 2.04 -19.65 2.88
C ALA A 243 2.23 -18.23 2.35
N ALA A 244 1.23 -17.36 2.54
CA ALA A 244 1.31 -15.98 2.10
C ALA A 244 1.71 -15.06 3.25
N THR A 245 2.38 -13.94 2.94
CA THR A 245 2.83 -12.95 3.94
C THR A 245 1.81 -11.84 4.19
N TYR A 246 0.80 -11.73 3.35
CA TYR A 246 -0.39 -10.88 3.51
C TYR A 246 -1.53 -11.42 2.66
N LEU A 247 -2.75 -10.96 2.96
CA LEU A 247 -3.96 -11.50 2.38
C LEU A 247 -4.40 -10.74 1.13
N SER A 248 -4.76 -11.49 0.08
CA SER A 248 -5.53 -11.03 -1.08
C SER A 248 -6.79 -11.88 -1.23
N GLN A 249 -7.68 -11.51 -2.13
CA GLN A 249 -8.88 -12.30 -2.42
C GLN A 249 -8.52 -13.70 -2.99
N SER A 250 -7.47 -13.77 -3.82
CA SER A 250 -6.99 -15.03 -4.39
C SER A 250 -6.39 -15.92 -3.31
N VAL A 251 -5.60 -15.36 -2.39
CA VAL A 251 -5.06 -16.09 -1.23
C VAL A 251 -6.18 -16.55 -0.30
N ALA A 252 -7.21 -15.72 -0.05
CA ALA A 252 -8.37 -16.09 0.74
C ALA A 252 -9.09 -17.33 0.16
N ARG A 253 -9.32 -17.34 -1.15
CA ARG A 253 -9.86 -18.53 -1.84
C ARG A 253 -8.94 -19.74 -1.68
N GLY A 254 -7.63 -19.53 -1.69
CA GLY A 254 -6.62 -20.56 -1.46
C GLY A 254 -6.70 -21.16 -0.05
N LEU A 255 -6.92 -20.35 0.98
CA LEU A 255 -7.13 -20.79 2.36
C LEU A 255 -8.40 -21.64 2.51
N VAL A 256 -9.53 -21.15 2.01
CA VAL A 256 -10.83 -21.86 2.02
C VAL A 256 -10.69 -23.19 1.27
N GLY A 257 -9.96 -23.23 0.17
CA GLY A 257 -9.73 -24.41 -0.67
C GLY A 257 -8.57 -25.30 -0.22
N HIS A 258 -8.02 -25.13 0.99
CA HIS A 258 -6.87 -25.91 1.51
C HIS A 258 -5.64 -25.92 0.58
N ARG A 259 -5.42 -24.84 -0.14
CA ARG A 259 -4.25 -24.64 -1.02
C ARG A 259 -3.18 -23.77 -0.41
N VAL A 260 -3.53 -22.96 0.57
CA VAL A 260 -2.65 -22.09 1.34
C VAL A 260 -2.75 -22.49 2.80
N LEU A 261 -1.61 -22.71 3.47
CA LEU A 261 -1.53 -23.14 4.85
C LEU A 261 -1.91 -22.04 5.84
N ALA A 262 -1.38 -20.85 5.60
CA ALA A 262 -1.52 -19.73 6.52
C ALA A 262 -1.24 -18.40 5.84
N VAL A 263 -1.83 -17.34 6.42
CA VAL A 263 -1.55 -15.95 6.07
C VAL A 263 -1.85 -15.04 7.27
N PRO A 264 -0.99 -14.08 7.61
CA PRO A 264 -1.35 -13.00 8.52
C PRO A 264 -2.29 -12.02 7.81
N PHE A 265 -3.30 -11.56 8.55
CA PHE A 265 -4.29 -10.60 8.10
C PHE A 265 -4.21 -9.35 8.96
N ASP A 266 -3.99 -8.24 8.32
CA ASP A 266 -3.77 -6.91 8.89
C ASP A 266 -4.91 -5.92 8.57
N ASP A 267 -6.02 -6.43 8.07
CA ASP A 267 -7.24 -5.70 7.70
C ASP A 267 -6.96 -4.43 6.84
N PRO A 268 -6.66 -4.59 5.56
CA PRO A 268 -6.36 -3.46 4.67
C PRO A 268 -7.52 -2.48 4.51
N ILE A 269 -8.79 -2.94 4.64
CA ILE A 269 -9.95 -2.04 4.65
C ILE A 269 -9.94 -1.15 5.89
N ALA A 270 -9.66 -1.72 7.06
CA ALA A 270 -9.55 -0.95 8.30
C ALA A 270 -8.39 0.06 8.23
N GLN A 271 -7.25 -0.32 7.65
CA GLN A 271 -6.14 0.63 7.43
C GLN A 271 -6.57 1.82 6.57
N GLY A 272 -7.29 1.58 5.46
CA GLY A 272 -7.84 2.65 4.64
C GLY A 272 -8.77 3.58 5.42
N LYS A 273 -9.67 3.03 6.25
CA LYS A 273 -10.57 3.82 7.10
C LYS A 273 -9.82 4.63 8.14
N LEU A 274 -8.88 4.02 8.86
CA LEU A 274 -8.04 4.69 9.85
C LEU A 274 -7.21 5.82 9.24
N ALA A 275 -6.78 5.68 7.99
CA ALA A 275 -6.02 6.70 7.28
C ALA A 275 -6.87 7.96 6.99
N ILE A 276 -8.14 7.80 6.67
CA ILE A 276 -9.07 8.94 6.52
C ILE A 276 -9.30 9.62 7.87
N ASP A 277 -9.55 8.85 8.95
CA ASP A 277 -9.73 9.40 10.29
C ASP A 277 -8.48 10.15 10.77
N ALA A 278 -7.29 9.62 10.50
CA ALA A 278 -6.03 10.27 10.82
C ALA A 278 -5.79 11.55 9.99
N ALA A 279 -6.20 11.56 8.71
CA ALA A 279 -6.11 12.74 7.86
C ALA A 279 -7.05 13.86 8.39
N ASP A 280 -8.30 13.53 8.72
CA ASP A 280 -9.28 14.47 9.26
C ASP A 280 -8.79 15.06 10.59
N ALA A 281 -8.31 14.21 11.50
CA ALA A 281 -7.71 14.65 12.77
C ALA A 281 -6.48 15.56 12.56
N ALA A 282 -5.60 15.21 11.62
CA ALA A 282 -4.41 16.01 11.33
C ALA A 282 -4.74 17.37 10.69
N MET A 283 -5.76 17.44 9.84
CA MET A 283 -6.29 18.71 9.31
C MET A 283 -6.87 19.61 10.41
N ALA A 284 -7.43 19.00 11.46
CA ALA A 284 -7.90 19.72 12.66
C ALA A 284 -6.77 20.05 13.66
N GLY A 285 -5.50 19.76 13.34
CA GLY A 285 -4.34 20.03 14.21
C GLY A 285 -4.05 18.92 15.25
N HIS A 286 -4.67 17.76 15.14
CA HIS A 286 -4.55 16.63 16.09
C HIS A 286 -3.75 15.45 15.50
N GLY A 287 -2.57 15.69 14.95
CA GLY A 287 -1.73 14.60 14.42
C GLY A 287 -1.22 13.66 15.51
N ALA A 288 -1.11 12.37 15.19
CA ALA A 288 -0.56 11.33 16.06
C ALA A 288 0.62 10.64 15.35
N ARG A 289 1.86 10.84 15.87
CA ARG A 289 3.09 10.30 15.24
C ARG A 289 3.29 8.80 15.47
N ALA A 290 2.62 8.21 16.46
CA ALA A 290 2.66 6.77 16.71
C ALA A 290 2.00 6.01 15.56
N LEU A 291 2.47 4.78 15.30
CA LEU A 291 1.82 3.88 14.37
C LEU A 291 0.40 3.55 14.85
N ILE A 292 -0.58 3.76 14.00
CA ILE A 292 -1.97 3.35 14.20
C ILE A 292 -2.21 2.14 13.30
N ALA A 293 -2.53 1.01 13.90
CA ALA A 293 -2.62 -0.27 13.21
C ALA A 293 -3.85 -1.06 13.64
N PRO A 294 -4.50 -1.81 12.73
CA PRO A 294 -5.39 -2.89 13.10
C PRO A 294 -4.65 -4.01 13.82
N ARG A 295 -5.38 -4.86 14.51
CA ARG A 295 -4.81 -6.07 15.10
C ARG A 295 -4.47 -7.08 14.00
N ILE A 296 -3.27 -7.66 14.06
CA ILE A 296 -2.87 -8.76 13.18
C ILE A 296 -3.48 -10.07 13.73
N ILE A 297 -4.08 -10.86 12.83
CA ILE A 297 -4.55 -12.22 13.09
C ILE A 297 -3.92 -13.15 12.05
N VAL A 298 -3.56 -14.38 12.43
CA VAL A 298 -3.12 -15.39 11.46
C VAL A 298 -4.30 -16.30 11.13
N PHE A 299 -4.65 -16.35 9.86
CA PHE A 299 -5.60 -17.31 9.34
C PHE A 299 -4.87 -18.58 8.89
N GLY A 300 -5.42 -19.75 9.27
CA GLY A 300 -4.95 -21.05 8.80
C GLY A 300 -5.83 -21.61 7.69
N GLU A 301 -5.43 -22.74 7.12
CA GLU A 301 -6.20 -23.46 6.10
C GLU A 301 -7.60 -23.84 6.58
N GLY A 302 -8.58 -23.86 5.68
CA GLY A 302 -9.96 -24.25 5.98
C GLY A 302 -10.79 -23.23 6.75
N ILE A 303 -10.36 -21.96 6.76
CA ILE A 303 -11.14 -20.86 7.35
C ILE A 303 -12.46 -20.68 6.60
N GLU A 304 -13.51 -20.28 7.31
CA GLU A 304 -14.78 -19.90 6.70
C GLU A 304 -14.62 -18.60 5.87
N ALA A 305 -15.21 -18.58 4.67
CA ALA A 305 -15.07 -17.47 3.75
C ALA A 305 -15.56 -16.14 4.33
N GLU A 306 -16.59 -16.17 5.18
CA GLU A 306 -17.19 -15.01 5.85
C GLU A 306 -16.30 -14.37 6.91
N ALA A 307 -15.27 -15.08 7.37
CA ALA A 307 -14.32 -14.55 8.33
C ALA A 307 -13.36 -13.51 7.70
N VAL A 308 -13.25 -13.51 6.35
CA VAL A 308 -12.36 -12.63 5.61
C VAL A 308 -13.15 -11.48 5.00
N LYS A 309 -12.79 -10.25 5.37
CA LYS A 309 -13.39 -9.03 4.82
C LYS A 309 -12.37 -8.31 3.95
N LEU A 310 -12.58 -8.36 2.63
CA LEU A 310 -11.80 -7.64 1.63
C LEU A 310 -12.75 -6.80 0.73
N SER A 311 -12.18 -5.99 -0.15
CA SER A 311 -12.98 -5.25 -1.15
C SER A 311 -13.81 -6.20 -2.01
N PRO A 312 -14.92 -5.75 -2.61
CA PRO A 312 -15.60 -6.52 -3.66
C PRO A 312 -14.64 -6.93 -4.78
N ALA A 313 -14.86 -8.11 -5.37
CA ALA A 313 -13.94 -8.67 -6.38
C ALA A 313 -13.89 -7.84 -7.68
N ASP A 314 -14.93 -7.08 -7.96
CA ASP A 314 -15.08 -6.19 -9.11
C ASP A 314 -14.74 -4.71 -8.79
N TYR A 315 -14.27 -4.44 -7.57
CA TYR A 315 -13.90 -3.10 -7.16
C TYR A 315 -12.57 -2.66 -7.79
N PHE A 316 -12.55 -1.48 -8.37
CA PHE A 316 -11.36 -0.77 -8.77
C PHE A 316 -11.54 0.75 -8.54
N PRO A 317 -10.59 1.45 -7.92
CA PRO A 317 -10.72 2.88 -7.69
C PRO A 317 -10.64 3.66 -9.00
N LYS A 318 -11.30 4.81 -9.04
CA LYS A 318 -11.15 5.74 -10.17
C LYS A 318 -9.81 6.45 -10.08
N LEU A 319 -8.98 6.28 -11.11
CA LEU A 319 -7.68 6.95 -11.24
C LEU A 319 -7.80 8.28 -11.99
N ASP A 320 -6.92 9.23 -11.65
CA ASP A 320 -6.76 10.52 -12.33
C ASP A 320 -5.49 10.54 -13.19
#